data_1b7c95fd6c3a9b1ef46e73e1205d5ef6
#
_entry.id   1b7c95fd6c3a9b1ef46e73e1205d5ef6
#
_cell.length_a   1.000
_cell.length_b   1.000
_cell.length_c   1.000
_cell.angle_alpha   90.00
_cell.angle_beta   90.00
_cell.angle_gamma   90.00
#
_symmetry.space_group_name_H-M   'P 1'
#
loop_
_entity.id
_entity.type
_entity.pdbx_description
1 polymer ?
#
loop_
_entity_poly.entity_id
_entity_poly.type
_entity_poly.pdbx_seq_one_letter_code
_entity_poly.pdbx_strand_id
1 'polypeptide(L)'
;MTKTIVSGALAALLLAGTAYAQAPAVYSWTGYGINVQGSSKCPTYKMTIEVTVVGEEVKGKFTQEGRPERTFETTLDKGTGIKTAAMVGGGNMMDVIGQIKDGASKIKLDGYCKFEGPLVKK
;
A
#
# COMPACT_ATOMS: atom_id res chain seq x y z
N MET A 1 -0.41 52.43 1.48
CA MET A 1 -1.13 51.76 1.27
C MET A 1 -0.72 50.64 0.69
N THR A 2 -0.44 50.35 0.05
CA THR A 2 -0.07 49.39 -0.69
C THR A 2 0.67 48.36 -0.03
N LYS A 3 1.29 48.44 0.89
CA LYS A 3 2.00 47.53 1.44
C LYS A 3 1.34 46.30 1.76
N THR A 4 0.25 46.22 1.96
CA THR A 4 -0.40 45.07 2.34
C THR A 4 -0.27 43.96 1.42
N ILE A 5 -0.13 44.23 0.25
CA ILE A 5 -0.12 43.28 -0.75
C ILE A 5 0.91 42.26 -0.57
N VAL A 6 1.95 42.59 -0.08
CA VAL A 6 3.06 41.74 0.03
C VAL A 6 2.81 40.51 0.82
N SER A 7 2.08 40.58 1.85
CA SER A 7 1.91 39.44 2.65
C SER A 7 1.19 38.31 2.00
N GLY A 8 0.29 38.61 1.16
CA GLY A 8 -0.46 37.57 0.52
C GLY A 8 0.38 36.69 -0.36
N ALA A 9 1.34 37.26 -0.96
CA ALA A 9 2.15 36.52 -1.89
C ALA A 9 2.97 35.45 -1.19
N LEU A 10 3.41 35.73 -0.03
CA LEU A 10 4.23 34.81 0.67
C LEU A 10 3.46 33.56 1.07
N ALA A 11 2.28 33.71 1.48
CA ALA A 11 1.48 32.58 1.90
C ALA A 11 1.27 31.60 0.76
N ALA A 12 1.08 32.13 -0.41
CA ALA A 12 0.84 31.28 -1.56
C ALA A 12 2.04 30.41 -1.88
N LEU A 13 3.20 30.95 -1.73
CA LEU A 13 4.39 30.19 -2.04
C LEU A 13 4.59 29.02 -1.11
N LEU A 14 4.27 29.18 0.13
CA LEU A 14 4.44 28.11 1.08
C LEU A 14 3.53 26.94 0.76
N LEU A 15 2.34 27.22 0.36
CA LEU A 15 1.42 26.16 0.03
C LEU A 15 1.89 25.35 -1.17
N ALA A 16 2.42 26.01 -2.13
CA ALA A 16 2.90 25.34 -3.31
C ALA A 16 4.05 24.40 -2.96
N GLY A 17 4.94 24.81 -2.12
CA GLY A 17 6.04 23.98 -1.72
C GLY A 17 5.58 22.73 -1.01
N THR A 18 4.58 22.83 -0.17
CA THR A 18 4.09 21.71 0.56
C THR A 18 3.49 20.66 -0.37
N ALA A 19 2.81 21.09 -1.40
CA ALA A 19 2.17 20.18 -2.32
C ALA A 19 3.16 19.28 -3.04
N TYR A 20 4.35 19.74 -3.31
CA TYR A 20 5.30 18.91 -4.02
C TYR A 20 5.98 17.86 -3.16
N ALA A 21 5.93 18.01 -1.87
CA ALA A 21 6.64 17.10 -0.98
C ALA A 21 5.99 15.73 -0.87
N GLN A 22 4.78 15.58 -1.38
CA GLN A 22 4.02 14.37 -1.17
C GLN A 22 3.71 13.62 -2.45
N ALA A 23 4.68 13.51 -3.34
CA ALA A 23 4.47 12.76 -4.58
C ALA A 23 4.26 11.28 -4.28
N PRO A 24 3.26 10.64 -4.88
CA PRO A 24 2.99 9.24 -4.62
C PRO A 24 4.06 8.32 -5.18
N ALA A 25 4.32 7.24 -4.49
CA ALA A 25 5.16 6.16 -4.99
C ALA A 25 4.28 4.92 -5.07
N VAL A 26 4.29 4.24 -6.21
CA VAL A 26 3.43 3.09 -6.45
C VAL A 26 4.29 1.85 -6.63
N TYR A 27 3.91 0.78 -5.94
CA TYR A 27 4.63 -0.48 -5.96
C TYR A 27 3.65 -1.60 -6.34
N SER A 28 4.14 -2.66 -6.94
CA SER A 28 3.27 -3.77 -7.28
C SER A 28 3.97 -5.12 -7.15
N TRP A 29 3.16 -6.15 -6.98
CA TRP A 29 3.59 -7.54 -6.99
C TRP A 29 2.47 -8.38 -7.61
N THR A 30 2.84 -9.35 -8.43
CA THR A 30 1.91 -10.31 -8.99
C THR A 30 2.52 -11.69 -8.83
N GLY A 31 1.74 -12.64 -8.39
CA GLY A 31 2.23 -14.00 -8.20
C GLY A 31 1.11 -14.92 -7.76
N TYR A 32 1.50 -16.07 -7.25
CA TYR A 32 0.56 -17.11 -6.85
C TYR A 32 0.66 -17.38 -5.35
N GLY A 33 -0.39 -17.97 -4.80
CA GLY A 33 -0.45 -18.24 -3.38
C GLY A 33 0.42 -19.41 -2.96
N ILE A 34 0.59 -19.50 -1.64
CA ILE A 34 1.30 -20.59 -1.00
C ILE A 34 0.32 -21.22 -0.04
N ASN A 35 0.29 -22.54 0.00
CA ASN A 35 -0.61 -23.25 0.91
C ASN A 35 -0.27 -22.97 2.36
N VAL A 36 -1.32 -22.77 3.15
CA VAL A 36 -1.21 -22.73 4.59
C VAL A 36 -1.89 -24.00 5.10
N GLN A 37 -1.81 -24.25 6.39
CA GLN A 37 -2.41 -25.46 6.95
C GLN A 37 -3.91 -25.48 6.65
N GLY A 38 -4.39 -26.57 6.12
CA GLY A 38 -5.79 -26.73 5.80
C GLY A 38 -6.18 -26.30 4.39
N SER A 39 -5.25 -25.87 3.56
CA SER A 39 -5.54 -25.50 2.18
C SER A 39 -4.62 -26.27 1.23
N SER A 40 -5.07 -26.44 -0.02
CA SER A 40 -4.30 -27.19 -1.02
C SER A 40 -4.35 -26.55 -2.40
N LYS A 41 -5.11 -25.48 -2.58
CA LYS A 41 -5.30 -24.88 -3.89
C LYS A 41 -4.65 -23.51 -4.04
N CYS A 42 -3.96 -23.02 -3.02
CA CYS A 42 -3.39 -21.68 -3.05
C CYS A 42 -2.46 -21.43 -4.24
N PRO A 43 -1.64 -22.40 -4.67
CA PRO A 43 -0.78 -22.18 -5.84
C PRO A 43 -1.54 -21.98 -7.16
N THR A 44 -2.83 -22.21 -7.19
CA THR A 44 -3.64 -21.98 -8.38
C THR A 44 -4.25 -20.57 -8.37
N TYR A 45 -4.13 -19.84 -7.27
CA TYR A 45 -4.75 -18.53 -7.13
C TYR A 45 -3.74 -17.43 -7.48
N LYS A 46 -4.02 -16.69 -8.53
CA LYS A 46 -3.18 -15.58 -8.95
C LYS A 46 -3.63 -14.31 -8.24
N MET A 47 -2.69 -13.58 -7.69
CA MET A 47 -2.96 -12.37 -6.93
C MET A 47 -2.13 -11.22 -7.47
N THR A 48 -2.74 -10.05 -7.60
CA THR A 48 -2.04 -8.81 -7.92
C THR A 48 -2.23 -7.85 -6.75
N ILE A 49 -1.14 -7.28 -6.27
CA ILE A 49 -1.15 -6.34 -5.16
C ILE A 49 -0.55 -5.03 -5.64
N GLU A 50 -1.21 -3.91 -5.32
CA GLU A 50 -0.66 -2.60 -5.62
C GLU A 50 -0.68 -1.77 -4.35
N VAL A 51 0.44 -1.13 -4.02
CA VAL A 51 0.58 -0.33 -2.81
C VAL A 51 1.02 1.07 -3.21
N THR A 52 0.27 2.07 -2.78
CA THR A 52 0.60 3.48 -3.04
C THR A 52 0.98 4.13 -1.72
N VAL A 53 2.13 4.79 -1.71
CA VAL A 53 2.65 5.46 -0.52
C VAL A 53 2.76 6.95 -0.80
N VAL A 54 2.12 7.76 0.06
CA VAL A 54 2.19 9.21 -0.03
C VAL A 54 2.66 9.70 1.33
N GLY A 55 3.91 10.14 1.43
CA GLY A 55 4.48 10.44 2.73
C GLY A 55 4.57 9.17 3.55
N GLU A 56 3.86 9.10 4.66
CA GLU A 56 3.79 7.89 5.48
C GLU A 56 2.45 7.17 5.33
N GLU A 57 1.56 7.69 4.50
CA GLU A 57 0.26 7.05 4.31
C GLU A 57 0.33 5.97 3.25
N VAL A 58 -0.26 4.82 3.54
CA VAL A 58 -0.23 3.67 2.68
C VAL A 58 -1.65 3.28 2.31
N LYS A 59 -1.91 3.17 1.00
CA LYS A 59 -3.18 2.66 0.50
C LYS A 59 -2.86 1.49 -0.41
N GLY A 60 -3.43 0.36 -0.11
CA GLY A 60 -3.20 -0.83 -0.91
C GLY A 60 -4.48 -1.39 -1.47
N LYS A 61 -4.35 -2.12 -2.57
CA LYS A 61 -5.45 -2.88 -3.12
C LYS A 61 -4.89 -4.20 -3.64
N PHE A 62 -5.70 -5.21 -3.58
CA PHE A 62 -5.31 -6.50 -4.11
C PHE A 62 -6.50 -7.21 -4.71
N THR A 63 -6.22 -7.97 -5.75
CA THR A 63 -7.25 -8.69 -6.49
C THR A 63 -6.77 -10.09 -6.79
N GLN A 64 -7.50 -11.07 -6.26
CA GLN A 64 -7.29 -12.46 -6.64
C GLN A 64 -8.12 -12.68 -7.89
N GLU A 65 -7.53 -13.29 -8.92
CA GLU A 65 -8.22 -13.50 -10.17
C GLU A 65 -9.57 -14.17 -9.95
N GLY A 66 -10.62 -13.59 -10.51
CA GLY A 66 -11.98 -14.10 -10.34
C GLY A 66 -12.68 -13.65 -9.08
N ARG A 67 -12.07 -12.81 -8.25
CA ARG A 67 -12.66 -12.31 -7.01
C ARG A 67 -12.71 -10.80 -6.98
N PRO A 68 -13.57 -10.21 -6.13
CA PRO A 68 -13.64 -8.75 -6.01
C PRO A 68 -12.35 -8.15 -5.47
N GLU A 69 -12.05 -6.93 -5.88
CA GLU A 69 -10.92 -6.19 -5.36
C GLU A 69 -11.11 -5.89 -3.87
N ARG A 70 -10.04 -5.98 -3.11
CA ARG A 70 -10.03 -5.64 -1.68
C ARG A 70 -9.00 -4.55 -1.44
N THR A 71 -9.18 -3.79 -0.37
CA THR A 71 -8.31 -2.65 -0.07
C THR A 71 -7.86 -2.66 1.37
N PHE A 72 -6.78 -1.93 1.65
CA PHE A 72 -6.35 -1.66 3.01
C PHE A 72 -5.71 -0.28 3.06
N GLU A 73 -5.74 0.31 4.25
CA GLU A 73 -5.11 1.62 4.48
C GLU A 73 -4.42 1.57 5.83
N THR A 74 -3.25 2.16 5.90
CA THR A 74 -2.51 2.26 7.16
C THR A 74 -1.46 3.36 7.04
N THR A 75 -0.70 3.55 8.09
CA THR A 75 0.42 4.48 8.12
C THR A 75 1.68 3.64 8.33
N LEU A 76 2.78 4.01 7.70
CA LEU A 76 4.02 3.27 7.86
C LEU A 76 4.47 3.29 9.32
N ASP A 77 4.77 2.11 9.85
CA ASP A 77 5.27 1.97 11.21
C ASP A 77 6.76 2.28 11.20
N LYS A 78 7.18 3.21 12.02
CA LYS A 78 8.57 3.65 12.08
C LYS A 78 9.13 4.04 10.72
N GLY A 79 8.26 4.56 9.87
CA GLY A 79 8.67 5.07 8.56
C GLY A 79 8.82 4.03 7.47
N THR A 80 8.79 2.74 7.76
CA THR A 80 9.00 1.70 6.76
C THR A 80 8.03 0.53 6.84
N GLY A 81 7.51 0.20 7.99
CA GLY A 81 6.74 -1.04 8.17
C GLY A 81 5.29 -0.93 7.76
N ILE A 82 4.76 -2.00 7.16
CA ILE A 82 3.33 -2.13 6.89
C ILE A 82 2.83 -3.23 7.80
N LYS A 83 1.82 -2.92 8.62
CA LYS A 83 1.20 -3.91 9.47
C LYS A 83 -0.25 -3.52 9.70
N THR A 84 -1.15 -4.24 9.05
CA THR A 84 -2.57 -3.97 9.16
C THR A 84 -3.32 -5.24 8.78
N ALA A 85 -4.62 -5.12 8.59
CA ALA A 85 -5.46 -6.23 8.16
C ALA A 85 -6.45 -5.71 7.14
N ALA A 86 -6.87 -6.59 6.23
CA ALA A 86 -7.86 -6.27 5.23
C ALA A 86 -9.02 -7.23 5.37
N MET A 87 -10.24 -6.74 5.15
CA MET A 87 -11.41 -7.61 5.17
C MET A 87 -11.55 -8.28 3.82
N VAL A 88 -11.76 -9.58 3.84
CA VAL A 88 -12.03 -10.36 2.64
C VAL A 88 -13.41 -10.99 2.78
N GLY A 89 -13.83 -11.83 1.86
CA GLY A 89 -15.17 -12.35 1.85
C GLY A 89 -15.59 -13.05 3.14
N GLY A 90 -16.88 -13.03 3.46
CA GLY A 90 -17.42 -13.70 4.61
C GLY A 90 -17.06 -13.12 5.97
N GLY A 91 -16.61 -11.87 6.00
CA GLY A 91 -16.22 -11.24 7.26
C GLY A 91 -14.85 -11.70 7.78
N ASN A 92 -14.12 -12.44 6.98
CA ASN A 92 -12.80 -12.90 7.37
C ASN A 92 -11.78 -11.80 7.16
N MET A 93 -10.71 -11.84 7.96
CA MET A 93 -9.62 -10.86 7.85
C MET A 93 -8.37 -11.53 7.33
N MET A 94 -7.56 -10.74 6.65
CA MET A 94 -6.29 -11.18 6.10
C MET A 94 -5.22 -10.23 6.60
N ASP A 95 -4.16 -10.74 7.20
CA ASP A 95 -3.10 -9.89 7.71
C ASP A 95 -2.27 -9.35 6.56
N VAL A 96 -1.92 -8.07 6.64
CA VAL A 96 -1.10 -7.40 5.65
C VAL A 96 0.18 -6.95 6.32
N ILE A 97 1.29 -7.52 5.93
CA ILE A 97 2.59 -7.25 6.55
C ILE A 97 3.60 -6.97 5.44
N GLY A 98 4.43 -5.97 5.63
CA GLY A 98 5.42 -5.66 4.62
C GLY A 98 6.34 -4.55 5.04
N GLN A 99 7.11 -4.08 4.09
CA GLN A 99 7.98 -2.92 4.30
C GLN A 99 8.20 -2.18 3.01
N ILE A 100 8.39 -0.88 3.12
CA ILE A 100 8.75 -0.01 2.03
C ILE A 100 10.16 0.48 2.32
N LYS A 101 11.12 -0.02 1.55
CA LYS A 101 12.52 0.32 1.75
C LYS A 101 13.22 0.18 0.41
N ASP A 102 13.98 1.16 0.02
CA ASP A 102 14.64 1.15 -1.28
C ASP A 102 15.40 -0.16 -1.52
N GLY A 103 15.08 -0.81 -2.61
CA GLY A 103 15.74 -2.07 -2.99
C GLY A 103 15.31 -3.28 -2.19
N ALA A 104 14.40 -3.12 -1.22
CA ALA A 104 14.00 -4.22 -0.36
C ALA A 104 12.54 -4.14 0.08
N SER A 105 11.69 -3.50 -0.73
CA SER A 105 10.26 -3.44 -0.43
C SER A 105 9.62 -4.80 -0.67
N LYS A 106 8.72 -5.19 0.20
CA LYS A 106 8.06 -6.50 0.10
C LYS A 106 6.71 -6.46 0.78
N ILE A 107 5.86 -7.42 0.44
CA ILE A 107 4.52 -7.52 0.98
C ILE A 107 4.16 -8.97 1.24
N LYS A 108 3.37 -9.20 2.26
CA LYS A 108 2.81 -10.51 2.56
C LYS A 108 1.34 -10.33 2.95
N LEU A 109 0.48 -11.08 2.32
CA LEU A 109 -0.91 -11.22 2.72
C LEU A 109 -1.06 -12.61 3.31
N ASP A 110 -1.53 -12.70 4.55
CA ASP A 110 -1.61 -13.97 5.25
C ASP A 110 -3.04 -14.20 5.76
N GLY A 111 -3.70 -15.16 5.19
CA GLY A 111 -5.06 -15.52 5.55
C GLY A 111 -5.34 -16.94 5.15
N TYR A 112 -6.41 -17.16 4.35
CA TYR A 112 -6.74 -18.51 3.87
C TYR A 112 -5.64 -19.08 2.98
N CYS A 113 -4.83 -18.21 2.38
CA CYS A 113 -3.61 -18.55 1.67
C CYS A 113 -2.56 -17.53 2.06
N LYS A 114 -1.32 -17.77 1.72
CA LYS A 114 -0.27 -16.81 1.90
C LYS A 114 0.17 -16.31 0.53
N PHE A 115 0.24 -15.00 0.35
CA PHE A 115 0.73 -14.39 -0.89
C PHE A 115 1.85 -13.45 -0.50
N GLU A 116 3.06 -13.69 -0.97
CA GLU A 116 4.18 -12.83 -0.59
C GLU A 116 5.21 -12.71 -1.67
N GLY A 117 5.88 -11.59 -1.71
CA GLY A 117 6.95 -11.35 -2.66
C GLY A 117 7.47 -9.94 -2.61
N PRO A 118 8.44 -9.65 -3.48
CA PRO A 118 9.02 -8.31 -3.52
C PRO A 118 8.06 -7.34 -4.17
N LEU A 119 8.00 -6.13 -3.62
CA LEU A 119 7.24 -5.04 -4.23
C LEU A 119 8.18 -4.29 -5.16
N VAL A 120 7.77 -4.13 -6.40
CA VAL A 120 8.55 -3.44 -7.41
C VAL A 120 7.95 -2.07 -7.67
N LYS A 121 8.77 -1.05 -7.55
CA LYS A 121 8.32 0.32 -7.77
C LYS A 121 8.04 0.54 -9.25
N LYS A 122 6.91 1.14 -9.54
CA LYS A 122 6.51 1.45 -10.91
C LYS A 122 7.12 2.75 -11.39
#